data_c4c1487cd0a07e49478c39ffd35f9fbe
#
_entry.id   c4c1487cd0a07e49478c39ffd35f9fbe
#
_cell.length_a   1.000
_cell.length_b   1.000
_cell.length_c   1.000
_cell.angle_alpha   90.00
_cell.angle_beta   90.00
_cell.angle_gamma   90.00
#
_symmetry.space_group_name_H-M   'P 1'
#
loop_
_entity.id
_entity.type
_entity.pdbx_description
1 polymer ?
#
loop_
_entity_poly.entity_id
_entity_poly.type
_entity_poly.pdbx_seq_one_letter_code
_entity_poly.pdbx_strand_id
1 'polypeptide(L)'
;KKVMPNEYYLAVGRFVPENNFQTMLTEFMSSTTRRDFVLITDVKQNQFYEILKEKTGFDQDPRIKFVGTVYDQNLLKFIREHAYGYIHGHEVGGTNPSLLEALASTKMNLLFGVGFNREVGGQGALYWEKKAGSLSKLIGDCDSMSEDDRQEFERKAKERITSYYNWDHIARIYEKCFKGELL
;
A
#
# COMPACT_ATOMS: atom_id res chain seq x y z
N LYS A 1 19.68 6.07 -5.09
CA LYS A 1 18.65 6.45 -6.09
C LYS A 1 17.90 7.66 -5.53
N LYS A 2 17.89 8.78 -6.27
CA LYS A 2 17.22 10.00 -5.83
C LYS A 2 15.72 9.87 -6.12
N VAL A 3 14.87 10.08 -5.11
CA VAL A 3 13.40 10.08 -5.21
C VAL A 3 12.92 11.42 -4.67
N MET A 4 11.97 12.03 -5.34
CA MET A 4 11.43 13.34 -4.93
C MET A 4 10.12 13.17 -4.16
N PRO A 5 9.87 13.96 -3.10
CA PRO A 5 8.60 13.95 -2.39
C PRO A 5 7.40 14.15 -3.32
N ASN A 6 6.32 13.42 -3.10
CA ASN A 6 5.09 13.39 -3.88
C ASN A 6 5.24 12.93 -5.35
N GLU A 7 6.42 12.41 -5.74
CA GLU A 7 6.70 11.91 -7.08
C GLU A 7 6.92 10.39 -7.11
N TYR A 8 6.37 9.66 -6.15
CA TYR A 8 6.47 8.21 -6.12
C TYR A 8 5.26 7.53 -5.49
N TYR A 9 4.92 6.36 -6.01
CA TYR A 9 4.12 5.36 -5.34
C TYR A 9 5.03 4.49 -4.47
N LEU A 10 4.53 4.04 -3.33
CA LEU A 10 5.28 3.26 -2.35
C LEU A 10 4.63 1.88 -2.14
N ALA A 11 5.43 0.84 -2.05
CA ALA A 11 5.02 -0.44 -1.47
C ALA A 11 6.01 -0.87 -0.39
N VAL A 12 5.50 -1.40 0.72
CA VAL A 12 6.31 -1.89 1.84
C VAL A 12 5.86 -3.30 2.21
N GLY A 13 6.77 -4.25 2.23
CA GLY A 13 6.44 -5.62 2.60
C GLY A 13 7.51 -6.63 2.22
N ARG A 14 7.31 -7.89 2.60
CA ARG A 14 8.18 -8.99 2.18
C ARG A 14 8.00 -9.26 0.68
N PHE A 15 9.08 -9.51 -0.03
CA PHE A 15 9.03 -9.83 -1.45
C PHE A 15 8.69 -11.32 -1.65
N VAL A 16 7.39 -11.61 -1.55
CA VAL A 16 6.81 -12.97 -1.64
C VAL A 16 5.59 -12.96 -2.56
N PRO A 17 5.23 -14.11 -3.17
CA PRO A 17 4.09 -14.20 -4.09
C PRO A 17 2.78 -13.66 -3.52
N GLU A 18 2.49 -13.94 -2.24
CA GLU A 18 1.26 -13.57 -1.55
C GLU A 18 1.06 -12.05 -1.40
N ASN A 19 2.12 -11.28 -1.61
CA ASN A 19 2.06 -9.82 -1.62
C ASN A 19 1.87 -9.25 -3.03
N ASN A 20 1.60 -10.09 -4.03
CA ASN A 20 1.22 -9.70 -5.39
C ASN A 20 2.21 -8.78 -6.12
N PHE A 21 3.51 -8.85 -5.79
CA PHE A 21 4.52 -8.01 -6.46
C PHE A 21 4.56 -8.21 -7.97
N GLN A 22 4.31 -9.42 -8.47
CA GLN A 22 4.22 -9.65 -9.91
C GLN A 22 3.15 -8.76 -10.54
N THR A 23 1.93 -8.78 -10.00
CA THR A 23 0.81 -7.96 -10.50
C THR A 23 1.13 -6.48 -10.37
N MET A 24 1.60 -6.04 -9.20
CA MET A 24 1.92 -4.64 -8.97
C MET A 24 2.99 -4.11 -9.93
N LEU A 25 4.06 -4.85 -10.16
CA LEU A 25 5.13 -4.47 -11.10
C LEU A 25 4.61 -4.42 -12.54
N THR A 26 3.91 -5.47 -12.99
CA THR A 26 3.38 -5.55 -14.36
C THR A 26 2.37 -4.42 -14.64
N GLU A 27 1.45 -4.19 -13.73
CA GLU A 27 0.43 -3.14 -13.86
C GLU A 27 1.03 -1.74 -13.77
N PHE A 28 2.03 -1.55 -12.89
CA PHE A 28 2.74 -0.28 -12.80
C PHE A 28 3.49 0.04 -14.11
N MET A 29 4.22 -0.92 -14.67
CA MET A 29 4.91 -0.75 -15.97
C MET A 29 3.94 -0.42 -17.10
N SER A 30 2.73 -0.99 -17.06
CA SER A 30 1.68 -0.74 -18.04
C SER A 30 0.97 0.61 -17.84
N SER A 31 1.17 1.28 -16.72
CA SER A 31 0.57 2.59 -16.45
C SER A 31 1.33 3.72 -17.14
N THR A 32 0.62 4.82 -17.41
CA THR A 32 1.19 6.03 -18.01
C THR A 32 1.82 6.99 -16.99
N THR A 33 1.83 6.63 -15.73
CA THR A 33 2.40 7.47 -14.66
C THR A 33 3.86 7.81 -14.94
N ARG A 34 4.25 9.05 -14.61
CA ARG A 34 5.65 9.50 -14.66
C ARG A 34 6.35 9.38 -13.32
N ARG A 35 5.60 8.99 -12.28
CA ARG A 35 6.12 8.82 -10.92
C ARG A 35 6.94 7.56 -10.80
N ASP A 36 7.80 7.54 -9.80
CA ASP A 36 8.55 6.34 -9.44
C ASP A 36 7.69 5.32 -8.68
N PHE A 37 8.08 4.07 -8.71
CA PHE A 37 7.58 3.04 -7.82
C PHE A 37 8.69 2.60 -6.88
N VAL A 38 8.58 3.03 -5.64
CA VAL A 38 9.57 2.75 -4.58
C VAL A 38 9.13 1.53 -3.80
N LEU A 39 10.00 0.52 -3.75
CA LEU A 39 9.74 -0.73 -3.04
C LEU A 39 10.69 -0.86 -1.86
N ILE A 40 10.12 -0.82 -0.65
CA ILE A 40 10.84 -1.08 0.61
C ILE A 40 10.65 -2.56 0.94
N THR A 41 11.63 -3.35 0.53
CA THR A 41 11.62 -4.81 0.68
C THR A 41 13.04 -5.35 0.59
N ASP A 42 13.28 -6.50 1.21
CA ASP A 42 14.54 -7.22 1.04
C ASP A 42 14.42 -8.18 -0.15
N VAL A 43 15.34 -8.02 -1.10
CA VAL A 43 15.44 -8.87 -2.31
C VAL A 43 16.77 -9.59 -2.39
N LYS A 44 17.64 -9.46 -1.39
CA LYS A 44 18.92 -10.16 -1.36
C LYS A 44 18.70 -11.66 -1.29
N GLN A 45 19.33 -12.39 -2.22
CA GLN A 45 19.19 -13.85 -2.34
C GLN A 45 17.73 -14.34 -2.45
N ASN A 46 16.84 -13.50 -2.98
CA ASN A 46 15.41 -13.83 -3.13
C ASN A 46 15.17 -14.46 -4.50
N GLN A 47 14.94 -15.77 -4.52
CA GLN A 47 14.69 -16.52 -5.76
C GLN A 47 13.46 -15.99 -6.52
N PHE A 48 12.41 -15.58 -5.82
CA PHE A 48 11.21 -15.02 -6.44
C PHE A 48 11.50 -13.69 -7.16
N TYR A 49 12.44 -12.88 -6.62
CA TYR A 49 12.90 -11.67 -7.31
C TYR A 49 13.57 -11.98 -8.66
N GLU A 50 14.46 -12.96 -8.70
CA GLU A 50 15.15 -13.34 -9.94
C GLU A 50 14.16 -13.91 -10.98
N ILE A 51 13.22 -14.74 -10.55
CA ILE A 51 12.15 -15.26 -11.41
C ILE A 51 11.30 -14.12 -11.99
N LEU A 52 10.89 -13.15 -11.16
CA LEU A 52 10.09 -12.02 -11.65
C LEU A 52 10.87 -11.12 -12.58
N LYS A 53 12.15 -10.87 -12.28
CA LYS A 53 13.03 -10.10 -13.14
C LYS A 53 13.12 -10.69 -14.53
N GLU A 54 13.40 -12.00 -14.63
CA GLU A 54 13.45 -12.71 -15.90
C GLU A 54 12.12 -12.70 -16.64
N LYS A 55 11.01 -12.91 -15.91
CA LYS A 55 9.67 -13.02 -16.50
C LYS A 55 9.10 -11.69 -16.97
N THR A 56 9.36 -10.59 -16.27
CA THR A 56 8.69 -9.31 -16.50
C THR A 56 9.60 -8.21 -17.02
N GLY A 57 10.91 -8.33 -16.83
CA GLY A 57 11.87 -7.29 -17.22
C GLY A 57 11.72 -5.98 -16.43
N PHE A 58 11.14 -6.01 -15.22
CA PHE A 58 10.86 -4.81 -14.43
C PHE A 58 12.12 -3.98 -14.11
N ASP A 59 13.29 -4.59 -14.12
CA ASP A 59 14.57 -3.93 -13.86
C ASP A 59 15.00 -3.00 -15.01
N GLN A 60 14.36 -3.09 -16.18
CA GLN A 60 14.57 -2.19 -17.31
C GLN A 60 13.71 -0.91 -17.20
N ASP A 61 12.70 -0.88 -16.34
CA ASP A 61 11.89 0.34 -16.10
C ASP A 61 12.59 1.25 -15.09
N PRO A 62 13.10 2.43 -15.51
CA PRO A 62 13.85 3.32 -14.62
C PRO A 62 13.00 3.88 -13.47
N ARG A 63 11.67 3.81 -13.56
CA ARG A 63 10.76 4.25 -12.51
C ARG A 63 10.72 3.27 -11.32
N ILE A 64 11.08 2.00 -11.51
CA ILE A 64 11.03 0.99 -10.46
C ILE A 64 12.31 1.04 -9.60
N LYS A 65 12.15 1.27 -8.30
CA LYS A 65 13.27 1.50 -7.38
C LYS A 65 13.18 0.63 -6.13
N PHE A 66 13.95 -0.43 -6.09
CA PHE A 66 14.16 -1.21 -4.87
C PHE A 66 15.18 -0.48 -3.99
N VAL A 67 14.79 -0.16 -2.76
CA VAL A 67 15.63 0.61 -1.81
C VAL A 67 16.11 -0.22 -0.61
N GLY A 68 15.76 -1.52 -0.58
CA GLY A 68 16.12 -2.40 0.53
C GLY A 68 15.17 -2.22 1.72
N THR A 69 15.56 -2.72 2.90
CA THR A 69 14.76 -2.63 4.13
C THR A 69 15.07 -1.34 4.88
N VAL A 70 14.04 -0.72 5.43
CA VAL A 70 14.13 0.44 6.32
C VAL A 70 13.66 0.02 7.70
N TYR A 71 14.56 0.01 8.68
CA TYR A 71 14.26 -0.37 10.08
C TYR A 71 13.94 0.82 10.98
N ASP A 72 14.40 2.02 10.60
CA ASP A 72 14.08 3.25 11.31
C ASP A 72 12.62 3.63 11.06
N GLN A 73 11.80 3.54 12.12
CA GLN A 73 10.37 3.81 12.04
C GLN A 73 10.04 5.28 11.72
N ASN A 74 10.88 6.22 12.17
CA ASN A 74 10.69 7.63 11.87
C ASN A 74 10.97 7.91 10.38
N LEU A 75 12.03 7.30 9.85
CA LEU A 75 12.34 7.37 8.42
C LEU A 75 11.24 6.70 7.59
N LEU A 76 10.75 5.54 8.00
CA LEU A 76 9.68 4.83 7.29
C LEU A 76 8.38 5.63 7.28
N LYS A 77 8.03 6.26 8.41
CA LYS A 77 6.90 7.19 8.50
C LYS A 77 7.09 8.37 7.58
N PHE A 78 8.25 9.03 7.60
CA PHE A 78 8.58 10.14 6.72
C PHE A 78 8.44 9.76 5.23
N ILE A 79 8.92 8.57 4.84
CA ILE A 79 8.79 8.08 3.46
C ILE A 79 7.32 7.89 3.09
N ARG A 80 6.47 7.36 3.98
CA ARG A 80 5.02 7.21 3.73
C ARG A 80 4.32 8.56 3.60
N GLU A 81 4.61 9.52 4.47
CA GLU A 81 4.02 10.86 4.46
C GLU A 81 4.35 11.64 3.17
N HIS A 82 5.50 11.34 2.56
CA HIS A 82 5.96 11.98 1.33
C HIS A 82 5.71 11.16 0.06
N ALA A 83 5.07 10.00 0.18
CA ALA A 83 4.62 9.23 -0.98
C ALA A 83 3.38 9.88 -1.61
N TYR A 84 3.30 9.88 -2.94
CA TYR A 84 2.10 10.27 -3.68
C TYR A 84 0.95 9.32 -3.37
N GLY A 85 1.23 8.01 -3.34
CA GLY A 85 0.29 6.97 -3.00
C GLY A 85 0.99 5.71 -2.49
N TYR A 86 0.25 4.89 -1.78
CA TYR A 86 0.70 3.59 -1.28
C TYR A 86 -0.04 2.47 -2.00
N ILE A 87 0.70 1.51 -2.54
CA ILE A 87 0.13 0.34 -3.21
C ILE A 87 0.30 -0.87 -2.30
N HIS A 88 -0.82 -1.52 -1.96
CA HIS A 88 -0.85 -2.67 -1.06
C HIS A 88 -1.39 -3.91 -1.77
N GLY A 89 -0.56 -4.94 -1.85
CA GLY A 89 -0.90 -6.18 -2.56
C GLY A 89 -1.15 -7.39 -1.67
N HIS A 90 -1.16 -7.24 -0.35
CA HIS A 90 -1.28 -8.36 0.58
C HIS A 90 -2.60 -9.12 0.40
N GLU A 91 -2.51 -10.45 0.25
CA GLU A 91 -3.64 -11.32 -0.13
C GLU A 91 -4.03 -12.31 0.96
N VAL A 92 -3.12 -12.64 1.87
CA VAL A 92 -3.29 -13.68 2.88
C VAL A 92 -3.12 -13.13 4.28
N GLY A 93 -4.05 -13.47 5.18
CA GLY A 93 -3.99 -13.06 6.58
C GLY A 93 -5.18 -12.20 6.98
N GLY A 94 -4.94 -11.20 7.82
CA GLY A 94 -5.94 -10.28 8.36
C GLY A 94 -5.41 -8.85 8.37
N THR A 95 -5.73 -8.10 9.42
CA THR A 95 -5.26 -6.72 9.60
C THR A 95 -3.73 -6.64 9.55
N ASN A 96 -3.21 -5.91 8.58
CA ASN A 96 -1.78 -5.78 8.35
C ASN A 96 -1.27 -4.47 8.97
N PRO A 97 -0.28 -4.51 9.90
CA PRO A 97 0.26 -3.29 10.52
C PRO A 97 0.79 -2.28 9.51
N SER A 98 1.47 -2.72 8.46
CA SER A 98 1.98 -1.82 7.42
C SER A 98 0.86 -1.10 6.66
N LEU A 99 -0.31 -1.74 6.51
CA LEU A 99 -1.51 -1.11 5.93
C LEU A 99 -2.08 -0.04 6.88
N LEU A 100 -2.19 -0.34 8.18
CA LEU A 100 -2.64 0.65 9.16
C LEU A 100 -1.74 1.89 9.19
N GLU A 101 -0.43 1.68 9.16
CA GLU A 101 0.55 2.77 9.12
C GLU A 101 0.46 3.57 7.81
N ALA A 102 0.20 2.92 6.67
CA ALA A 102 0.01 3.61 5.39
C ALA A 102 -1.26 4.46 5.40
N LEU A 103 -2.41 3.91 5.85
CA LEU A 103 -3.67 4.66 5.97
C LEU A 103 -3.57 5.84 6.93
N ALA A 104 -2.74 5.74 7.97
CA ALA A 104 -2.50 6.83 8.91
C ALA A 104 -1.59 7.94 8.36
N SER A 105 -0.76 7.64 7.34
CA SER A 105 0.34 8.53 6.93
C SER A 105 0.30 8.96 5.47
N THR A 106 -0.24 8.13 4.56
CA THR A 106 -0.21 8.38 3.11
C THR A 106 -1.56 8.90 2.63
N LYS A 107 -1.55 9.91 1.76
CA LYS A 107 -2.78 10.53 1.23
C LYS A 107 -3.64 9.55 0.43
N MET A 108 -3.03 8.79 -0.47
CA MET A 108 -3.73 7.87 -1.37
C MET A 108 -3.33 6.43 -1.09
N ASN A 109 -4.30 5.55 -0.93
CA ASN A 109 -4.06 4.13 -0.65
C ASN A 109 -4.79 3.27 -1.68
N LEU A 110 -4.03 2.51 -2.49
CA LEU A 110 -4.50 1.62 -3.54
C LEU A 110 -4.33 0.18 -3.07
N LEU A 111 -5.41 -0.45 -2.64
CA LEU A 111 -5.38 -1.73 -1.94
C LEU A 111 -5.87 -2.87 -2.83
N PHE A 112 -5.23 -4.04 -2.72
CA PHE A 112 -5.79 -5.25 -3.31
C PHE A 112 -7.13 -5.58 -2.66
N GLY A 113 -8.17 -5.81 -3.47
CA GLY A 113 -9.57 -5.81 -3.09
C GLY A 113 -10.07 -7.07 -2.37
N VAL A 114 -9.25 -7.70 -1.50
CA VAL A 114 -9.71 -8.79 -0.63
C VAL A 114 -10.48 -8.28 0.60
N GLY A 115 -11.28 -9.15 1.20
CA GLY A 115 -12.22 -8.79 2.27
C GLY A 115 -11.59 -8.01 3.41
N PHE A 116 -10.49 -8.49 3.98
CA PHE A 116 -9.83 -7.82 5.11
C PHE A 116 -9.18 -6.47 4.74
N ASN A 117 -8.66 -6.30 3.50
CA ASN A 117 -8.17 -5.00 3.06
C ASN A 117 -9.32 -4.00 2.85
N ARG A 118 -10.48 -4.47 2.35
CA ARG A 118 -11.69 -3.64 2.22
C ARG A 118 -12.24 -3.24 3.57
N GLU A 119 -12.24 -4.15 4.54
CA GLU A 119 -12.64 -3.88 5.91
C GLU A 119 -11.75 -2.78 6.53
N VAL A 120 -10.43 -2.92 6.42
CA VAL A 120 -9.47 -1.97 6.99
C VAL A 120 -9.54 -0.62 6.28
N GLY A 121 -9.49 -0.59 4.96
CA GLY A 121 -9.42 0.66 4.16
C GLY A 121 -10.74 1.41 4.08
N GLY A 122 -11.89 0.70 4.09
CA GLY A 122 -13.22 1.29 4.01
C GLY A 122 -13.35 2.26 2.84
N GLN A 123 -13.83 3.47 3.11
CA GLN A 123 -13.97 4.55 2.13
C GLN A 123 -12.69 5.42 2.00
N GLY A 124 -11.67 5.16 2.82
CA GLY A 124 -10.39 5.88 2.80
C GLY A 124 -9.37 5.30 1.81
N ALA A 125 -9.77 4.34 0.97
CA ALA A 125 -8.89 3.69 0.01
C ALA A 125 -9.60 3.39 -1.31
N LEU A 126 -8.81 3.17 -2.33
CA LEU A 126 -9.22 2.67 -3.65
C LEU A 126 -8.81 1.21 -3.81
N TYR A 127 -9.54 0.45 -4.61
CA TYR A 127 -9.36 -0.99 -4.66
C TYR A 127 -9.08 -1.48 -6.07
N TRP A 128 -8.07 -2.35 -6.20
CA TRP A 128 -7.72 -3.01 -7.44
C TRP A 128 -7.85 -4.54 -7.32
N GLU A 129 -7.91 -5.23 -8.45
CA GLU A 129 -8.08 -6.67 -8.55
C GLU A 129 -7.00 -7.30 -9.44
N LYS A 130 -6.81 -8.62 -9.37
CA LYS A 130 -5.91 -9.39 -10.25
C LYS A 130 -6.48 -9.51 -11.67
N LYS A 131 -6.88 -8.40 -12.24
CA LYS A 131 -7.37 -8.29 -13.61
C LYS A 131 -6.48 -7.31 -14.36
N ALA A 132 -6.06 -7.68 -15.56
CA ALA A 132 -5.26 -6.82 -16.40
C ALA A 132 -5.90 -5.44 -16.58
N GLY A 133 -5.13 -4.39 -16.39
CA GLY A 133 -5.58 -3.01 -16.45
C GLY A 133 -6.21 -2.47 -15.16
N SER A 134 -6.45 -3.30 -14.13
CA SER A 134 -7.14 -2.85 -12.91
C SER A 134 -6.31 -1.84 -12.13
N LEU A 135 -5.08 -2.18 -11.79
CA LEU A 135 -4.21 -1.28 -11.03
C LEU A 135 -3.62 -0.18 -11.91
N SER A 136 -3.24 -0.49 -13.17
CA SER A 136 -2.69 0.52 -14.08
C SER A 136 -3.69 1.65 -14.39
N LYS A 137 -4.97 1.32 -14.59
CA LYS A 137 -6.03 2.32 -14.73
C LYS A 137 -6.20 3.13 -13.45
N LEU A 138 -6.24 2.46 -12.29
CA LEU A 138 -6.40 3.12 -10.99
C LEU A 138 -5.26 4.10 -10.70
N ILE A 139 -4.02 3.76 -11.07
CA ILE A 139 -2.86 4.67 -11.00
C ILE A 139 -3.10 5.91 -11.87
N GLY A 140 -3.58 5.73 -13.10
CA GLY A 140 -3.90 6.85 -14.00
C GLY A 140 -5.03 7.74 -13.47
N ASP A 141 -6.07 7.14 -12.91
CA ASP A 141 -7.19 7.86 -12.27
C ASP A 141 -6.67 8.69 -11.08
N CYS A 142 -5.78 8.11 -10.23
CA CYS A 142 -5.15 8.82 -9.12
C CYS A 142 -4.26 9.98 -9.60
N ASP A 143 -3.48 9.78 -10.66
CA ASP A 143 -2.61 10.82 -11.22
C ASP A 143 -3.39 12.03 -11.75
N SER A 144 -4.64 11.82 -12.14
CA SER A 144 -5.56 12.85 -12.66
C SER A 144 -6.48 13.44 -11.59
N MET A 145 -6.44 12.90 -10.37
CA MET A 145 -7.35 13.29 -9.28
C MET A 145 -7.00 14.68 -8.74
N SER A 146 -8.03 15.46 -8.41
CA SER A 146 -7.85 16.77 -7.79
C SER A 146 -7.23 16.66 -6.40
N GLU A 147 -6.58 17.73 -5.93
CA GLU A 147 -6.00 17.74 -4.58
C GLU A 147 -7.10 17.64 -3.52
N ASP A 148 -8.27 18.24 -3.75
CA ASP A 148 -9.41 18.19 -2.82
C ASP A 148 -9.94 16.75 -2.66
N ASP A 149 -10.08 16.00 -3.76
CA ASP A 149 -10.50 14.60 -3.70
C ASP A 149 -9.46 13.74 -2.97
N ARG A 150 -8.16 14.00 -3.20
CA ARG A 150 -7.07 13.31 -2.51
C ARG A 150 -7.06 13.59 -1.02
N GLN A 151 -7.33 14.84 -0.61
CA GLN A 151 -7.46 15.22 0.80
C GLN A 151 -8.67 14.55 1.45
N GLU A 152 -9.77 14.35 0.72
CA GLU A 152 -10.93 13.65 1.25
C GLU A 152 -10.64 12.16 1.48
N PHE A 153 -9.89 11.49 0.59
CA PHE A 153 -9.40 10.12 0.83
C PHE A 153 -8.48 10.06 2.07
N GLU A 154 -7.55 10.98 2.18
CA GLU A 154 -6.65 11.09 3.34
C GLU A 154 -7.44 11.27 4.65
N ARG A 155 -8.42 12.17 4.66
CA ARG A 155 -9.28 12.42 5.82
C ARG A 155 -10.03 11.16 6.24
N LYS A 156 -10.68 10.48 5.29
CA LYS A 156 -11.42 9.23 5.55
C LYS A 156 -10.51 8.11 6.03
N ALA A 157 -9.32 7.97 5.47
CA ALA A 157 -8.35 6.98 5.90
C ALA A 157 -7.91 7.22 7.35
N LYS A 158 -7.51 8.45 7.69
CA LYS A 158 -7.12 8.83 9.05
C LYS A 158 -8.25 8.67 10.07
N GLU A 159 -9.46 9.08 9.70
CA GLU A 159 -10.65 8.91 10.55
C GLU A 159 -10.92 7.42 10.83
N ARG A 160 -10.80 6.57 9.80
CA ARG A 160 -10.95 5.12 9.96
C ARG A 160 -9.95 4.55 10.96
N ILE A 161 -8.67 4.93 10.86
CA ILE A 161 -7.63 4.46 11.77
C ILE A 161 -7.88 4.96 13.20
N THR A 162 -8.15 6.25 13.37
CA THR A 162 -8.35 6.85 14.69
C THR A 162 -9.61 6.34 15.39
N SER A 163 -10.65 5.97 14.65
CA SER A 163 -11.93 5.51 15.23
C SER A 163 -11.94 4.01 15.56
N TYR A 164 -11.29 3.17 14.74
CA TYR A 164 -11.44 1.71 14.82
C TYR A 164 -10.16 0.97 15.17
N TYR A 165 -8.98 1.52 14.88
CA TYR A 165 -7.69 0.85 15.04
C TYR A 165 -6.80 1.53 16.09
N ASN A 166 -7.42 2.00 17.18
CA ASN A 166 -6.72 2.53 18.35
C ASN A 166 -6.90 1.59 19.55
N TRP A 167 -5.95 1.64 20.48
CA TRP A 167 -5.95 0.75 21.64
C TRP A 167 -7.17 0.90 22.54
N ASP A 168 -7.71 2.12 22.70
CA ASP A 168 -8.90 2.36 23.54
C ASP A 168 -10.14 1.70 22.95
N HIS A 169 -10.28 1.71 21.62
CA HIS A 169 -11.38 1.04 20.94
C HIS A 169 -11.25 -0.49 21.07
N ILE A 170 -10.06 -1.03 20.82
CA ILE A 170 -9.78 -2.47 20.92
C ILE A 170 -10.00 -2.95 22.35
N ALA A 171 -9.47 -2.25 23.37
CA ALA A 171 -9.64 -2.60 24.77
C ALA A 171 -11.13 -2.63 25.18
N ARG A 172 -11.94 -1.65 24.73
CA ARG A 172 -13.38 -1.64 24.95
C ARG A 172 -14.11 -2.82 24.31
N ILE A 173 -13.70 -3.25 23.13
CA ILE A 173 -14.28 -4.45 22.48
C ILE A 173 -13.96 -5.70 23.32
N TYR A 174 -12.71 -5.87 23.74
CA TYR A 174 -12.33 -6.99 24.61
C TYR A 174 -13.09 -6.96 25.94
N GLU A 175 -13.23 -5.80 26.56
CA GLU A 175 -14.02 -5.66 27.80
C GLU A 175 -15.47 -6.11 27.62
N LYS A 176 -16.13 -5.70 26.52
CA LYS A 176 -17.48 -6.14 26.17
C LYS A 176 -17.56 -7.65 25.93
N CYS A 177 -16.58 -8.22 25.22
CA CYS A 177 -16.48 -9.68 25.04
C CYS A 177 -16.44 -10.41 26.39
N PHE A 178 -15.58 -9.97 27.30
CA PHE A 178 -15.45 -10.59 28.64
C PHE A 178 -16.71 -10.45 29.49
N LYS A 179 -17.49 -9.39 29.29
CA LYS A 179 -18.78 -9.18 29.96
C LYS A 179 -19.95 -9.91 29.29
N GLY A 180 -19.72 -10.59 28.15
CA GLY A 180 -20.79 -11.25 27.39
C GLY A 180 -21.75 -10.27 26.68
N GLU A 181 -21.33 -9.03 26.45
CA GLU A 181 -22.14 -7.96 25.86
C GLU A 181 -22.03 -7.89 24.31
N LEU A 182 -21.16 -8.74 23.71
CA LEU A 182 -21.01 -8.87 22.26
C LEU A 182 -21.67 -10.17 21.81
N LEU A 183 -22.91 -10.11 21.40
CA LEU A 183 -23.59 -11.10 20.58
C LEU A 183 -24.44 -10.40 19.53
#